data_ac838e7df08f18e3f2227d94e600771a
#
_entry.id   ac838e7df08f18e3f2227d94e600771a
#
_cell.length_a   1.000
_cell.length_b   1.000
_cell.length_c   1.000
_cell.angle_alpha   90.00
_cell.angle_beta   90.00
_cell.angle_gamma   90.00
#
_symmetry.space_group_name_H-M   'P 1'
#
loop_
_entity.id
_entity.type
_entity.pdbx_description
1 polymer ?
#
loop_
_entity_poly.entity_id
_entity_poly.type
_entity_poly.pdbx_seq_one_letter_code
_entity_poly.pdbx_strand_id
1 'polypeptide(L)'
;MSLLIAAPESMTAAATDLANIGSAVSAAHTAAAAPTVALIPAAADEVSASIAHLFSQHAQEYQALAGQAAAYQQQFVQHLTSSAGSYASAEAAGAASLRSLGAAASSIAAPADATSDLLGNAATLAVAIVVAPVVAILLLPFLALAGLGLGLLLGFTAFALAAGGLAYIAQLISEMI
;
A
#
# COMPACT_ATOMS: atom_id res chain seq x y z
N MET A 1 23.20 12.03 4.78
CA MET A 1 22.09 11.10 4.48
C MET A 1 22.23 9.92 5.43
N SER A 2 21.19 9.58 6.18
CA SER A 2 21.15 8.35 6.97
C SER A 2 20.84 7.18 6.05
N LEU A 3 21.70 6.16 6.04
CA LEU A 3 21.44 4.92 5.33
C LEU A 3 20.49 4.08 6.20
N LEU A 4 19.31 3.76 5.69
CA LEU A 4 18.40 2.80 6.31
C LEU A 4 18.54 1.48 5.53
N ILE A 5 18.91 0.41 6.22
CA ILE A 5 18.93 -0.94 5.68
C ILE A 5 17.75 -1.67 6.32
N ALA A 6 16.75 -1.99 5.53
CA ALA A 6 15.64 -2.85 5.94
C ALA A 6 15.79 -4.22 5.27
N ALA A 7 15.52 -5.29 6.01
CA ALA A 7 15.46 -6.66 5.50
C ALA A 7 14.01 -7.16 5.59
N PRO A 8 13.20 -6.98 4.53
CA PRO A 8 11.76 -7.31 4.53
C PRO A 8 11.49 -8.77 4.89
N GLU A 9 12.34 -9.69 4.46
CA GLU A 9 12.23 -11.11 4.76
C GLU A 9 12.40 -11.38 6.26
N SER A 10 13.38 -10.73 6.90
CA SER A 10 13.60 -10.85 8.35
C SER A 10 12.44 -10.25 9.15
N MET A 11 11.85 -9.16 8.68
CA MET A 11 10.66 -8.56 9.32
C MET A 11 9.44 -9.51 9.19
N THR A 12 9.26 -10.13 8.05
CA THR A 12 8.17 -11.10 7.83
C THR A 12 8.37 -12.36 8.69
N ALA A 13 9.59 -12.88 8.81
CA ALA A 13 9.92 -13.99 9.70
C ALA A 13 9.62 -13.61 11.16
N ALA A 14 10.07 -12.46 11.62
CA ALA A 14 9.79 -11.97 12.97
C ALA A 14 8.29 -11.79 13.24
N ALA A 15 7.51 -11.32 12.26
CA ALA A 15 6.06 -11.23 12.36
C ALA A 15 5.41 -12.61 12.55
N THR A 16 5.90 -13.62 11.82
CA THR A 16 5.45 -15.00 11.95
C THR A 16 5.78 -15.59 13.33
N ASP A 17 6.99 -15.38 13.81
CA ASP A 17 7.41 -15.84 15.15
C ASP A 17 6.57 -15.19 16.24
N LEU A 18 6.32 -13.88 16.14
CA LEU A 18 5.43 -13.18 17.08
C LEU A 18 4.00 -13.72 17.06
N ALA A 19 3.46 -14.05 15.88
CA ALA A 19 2.14 -14.67 15.77
C ALA A 19 2.09 -16.05 16.45
N ASN A 20 3.14 -16.86 16.29
CA ASN A 20 3.26 -18.16 16.95
C ASN A 20 3.36 -18.03 18.47
N ILE A 21 4.16 -17.08 18.97
CA ILE A 21 4.26 -16.77 20.40
C ILE A 21 2.88 -16.35 20.94
N GLY A 22 2.18 -15.48 20.24
CA GLY A 22 0.85 -15.02 20.64
C GLY A 22 -0.17 -16.17 20.72
N SER A 23 -0.12 -17.07 19.75
CA SER A 23 -0.95 -18.27 19.76
C SER A 23 -0.66 -19.17 20.98
N ALA A 24 0.63 -19.40 21.29
CA ALA A 24 1.04 -20.21 22.45
C ALA A 24 0.61 -19.55 23.77
N VAL A 25 0.78 -18.23 23.91
CA VAL A 25 0.36 -17.48 25.10
C VAL A 25 -1.17 -17.52 25.25
N SER A 26 -1.92 -17.33 24.16
CA SER A 26 -3.40 -17.43 24.18
C SER A 26 -3.88 -18.80 24.59
N ALA A 27 -3.24 -19.88 24.11
CA ALA A 27 -3.55 -21.25 24.53
C ALA A 27 -3.27 -21.47 26.04
N ALA A 28 -2.15 -20.94 26.55
CA ALA A 28 -1.83 -21.00 27.97
C ALA A 28 -2.85 -20.24 28.84
N HIS A 29 -3.27 -19.00 28.42
CA HIS A 29 -4.31 -18.25 29.11
C HIS A 29 -5.65 -19.03 29.15
N THR A 30 -6.03 -19.63 28.02
CA THR A 30 -7.26 -20.45 27.95
C THR A 30 -7.19 -21.65 28.87
N ALA A 31 -6.07 -22.35 28.93
CA ALA A 31 -5.88 -23.49 29.85
C ALA A 31 -5.89 -23.06 31.33
N ALA A 32 -5.36 -21.89 31.66
CA ALA A 32 -5.32 -21.36 33.02
C ALA A 32 -6.63 -20.70 33.46
N ALA A 33 -7.54 -20.34 32.56
CA ALA A 33 -8.74 -19.57 32.87
C ALA A 33 -9.67 -20.30 33.86
N ALA A 34 -10.09 -21.51 33.53
CA ALA A 34 -11.04 -22.28 34.36
C ALA A 34 -10.53 -22.53 35.80
N PRO A 35 -9.31 -23.02 36.00
CA PRO A 35 -8.82 -23.33 37.37
C PRO A 35 -8.55 -22.05 38.20
N THR A 36 -8.31 -20.92 37.60
CA THR A 36 -8.01 -19.65 38.31
C THR A 36 -9.26 -18.82 38.59
N VAL A 37 -10.24 -18.84 37.67
CA VAL A 37 -11.50 -18.07 37.81
C VAL A 37 -12.48 -18.79 38.74
N ALA A 38 -12.47 -20.11 38.76
CA ALA A 38 -13.36 -20.94 39.61
C ALA A 38 -12.58 -21.57 40.75
N LEU A 39 -11.88 -20.77 41.54
CA LEU A 39 -11.08 -21.27 42.68
C LEU A 39 -11.98 -21.79 43.80
N ILE A 40 -11.73 -23.02 44.21
CA ILE A 40 -12.44 -23.68 45.31
C ILE A 40 -11.86 -23.21 46.66
N PRO A 41 -12.69 -22.77 47.62
CA PRO A 41 -12.22 -22.41 48.96
C PRO A 41 -11.45 -23.54 49.62
N ALA A 42 -10.40 -23.21 50.38
CA ALA A 42 -9.55 -24.19 51.06
C ALA A 42 -10.28 -24.93 52.21
N ALA A 43 -11.29 -24.28 52.79
CA ALA A 43 -12.17 -24.81 53.84
C ALA A 43 -13.58 -24.24 53.72
N ALA A 44 -14.52 -24.82 54.48
CA ALA A 44 -15.92 -24.39 54.49
C ALA A 44 -16.18 -23.20 55.44
N ASP A 45 -15.20 -22.33 55.62
CA ASP A 45 -15.32 -21.15 56.47
C ASP A 45 -15.38 -19.86 55.63
N GLU A 46 -15.91 -18.79 56.23
CA GLU A 46 -16.13 -17.51 55.56
C GLU A 46 -14.84 -16.79 55.10
N VAL A 47 -13.73 -17.01 55.80
CA VAL A 47 -12.43 -16.42 55.43
C VAL A 47 -11.88 -17.11 54.18
N SER A 48 -11.89 -18.43 54.14
CA SER A 48 -11.48 -19.23 52.99
C SER A 48 -12.34 -18.91 51.77
N ALA A 49 -13.66 -18.73 51.93
CA ALA A 49 -14.56 -18.32 50.86
C ALA A 49 -14.25 -16.92 50.35
N SER A 50 -13.99 -15.94 51.22
CA SER A 50 -13.64 -14.58 50.86
C SER A 50 -12.33 -14.49 50.10
N ILE A 51 -11.31 -15.26 50.50
CA ILE A 51 -10.02 -15.35 49.82
C ILE A 51 -10.19 -15.96 48.43
N ALA A 52 -10.90 -17.06 48.29
CA ALA A 52 -11.17 -17.71 47.02
C ALA A 52 -11.88 -16.72 46.03
N HIS A 53 -12.86 -15.97 46.55
CA HIS A 53 -13.54 -14.94 45.75
C HIS A 53 -12.62 -13.83 45.27
N LEU A 54 -11.72 -13.34 46.15
CA LEU A 54 -10.74 -12.30 45.77
C LEU A 54 -9.81 -12.78 44.66
N PHE A 55 -9.27 -13.98 44.76
CA PHE A 55 -8.43 -14.56 43.70
C PHE A 55 -9.19 -14.79 42.40
N SER A 56 -10.43 -15.24 42.47
CA SER A 56 -11.28 -15.42 41.29
C SER A 56 -11.57 -14.11 40.57
N GLN A 57 -11.82 -13.03 41.33
CA GLN A 57 -11.98 -11.69 40.76
C GLN A 57 -10.69 -11.20 40.07
N HIS A 58 -9.55 -11.34 40.73
CA HIS A 58 -8.27 -10.97 40.16
C HIS A 58 -7.97 -11.77 38.89
N ALA A 59 -8.29 -13.06 38.86
CA ALA A 59 -8.14 -13.85 37.64
C ALA A 59 -9.03 -13.36 36.47
N GLN A 60 -10.27 -12.94 36.76
CA GLN A 60 -11.14 -12.35 35.74
C GLN A 60 -10.59 -11.05 35.18
N GLU A 61 -10.09 -10.18 36.04
CA GLU A 61 -9.44 -8.90 35.63
C GLU A 61 -8.19 -9.17 34.77
N TYR A 62 -7.39 -10.16 35.19
CA TYR A 62 -6.23 -10.59 34.41
C TYR A 62 -6.62 -11.10 33.02
N GLN A 63 -7.66 -11.93 32.90
CA GLN A 63 -8.14 -12.43 31.62
C GLN A 63 -8.64 -11.29 30.70
N ALA A 64 -9.29 -10.28 31.25
CA ALA A 64 -9.71 -9.11 30.49
C ALA A 64 -8.49 -8.33 29.95
N LEU A 65 -7.46 -8.14 30.76
CA LEU A 65 -6.23 -7.48 30.35
C LEU A 65 -5.45 -8.30 29.33
N ALA A 66 -5.39 -9.62 29.50
CA ALA A 66 -4.76 -10.54 28.55
C ALA A 66 -5.43 -10.48 27.17
N GLY A 67 -6.76 -10.35 27.12
CA GLY A 67 -7.50 -10.13 25.87
C GLY A 67 -7.11 -8.84 25.15
N GLN A 68 -6.92 -7.75 25.90
CA GLN A 68 -6.46 -6.48 25.34
C GLN A 68 -5.02 -6.58 24.80
N ALA A 69 -4.13 -7.24 25.55
CA ALA A 69 -2.76 -7.48 25.12
C ALA A 69 -2.68 -8.34 23.86
N ALA A 70 -3.51 -9.37 23.74
CA ALA A 70 -3.61 -10.18 22.52
C ALA A 70 -4.08 -9.37 21.31
N ALA A 71 -5.06 -8.47 21.46
CA ALA A 71 -5.51 -7.60 20.40
C ALA A 71 -4.40 -6.62 19.95
N TYR A 72 -3.66 -6.05 20.89
CA TYR A 72 -2.50 -5.19 20.58
C TYR A 72 -1.42 -5.97 19.83
N GLN A 73 -1.09 -7.18 20.26
CA GLN A 73 -0.12 -8.02 19.57
C GLN A 73 -0.52 -8.34 18.14
N GLN A 74 -1.79 -8.66 17.89
CA GLN A 74 -2.29 -8.91 16.54
C GLN A 74 -2.13 -7.67 15.64
N GLN A 75 -2.46 -6.48 16.14
CA GLN A 75 -2.26 -5.23 15.42
C GLN A 75 -0.77 -4.99 15.12
N PHE A 76 0.10 -5.25 16.08
CA PHE A 76 1.53 -5.10 15.90
C PHE A 76 2.07 -6.03 14.81
N VAL A 77 1.67 -7.31 14.79
CA VAL A 77 2.02 -8.27 13.73
C VAL A 77 1.55 -7.79 12.37
N GLN A 78 0.33 -7.26 12.26
CA GLN A 78 -0.20 -6.71 11.01
C GLN A 78 0.62 -5.50 10.52
N HIS A 79 0.96 -4.59 11.42
CA HIS A 79 1.79 -3.42 11.08
C HIS A 79 3.19 -3.83 10.63
N LEU A 80 3.80 -4.82 11.31
CA LEU A 80 5.12 -5.31 10.94
C LEU A 80 5.11 -5.96 9.55
N THR A 81 4.12 -6.79 9.25
CA THR A 81 3.92 -7.42 7.93
C THR A 81 3.69 -6.39 6.83
N SER A 82 2.83 -5.42 7.08
CA SER A 82 2.53 -4.33 6.16
C SER A 82 3.76 -3.46 5.87
N SER A 83 4.56 -3.17 6.90
CA SER A 83 5.81 -2.43 6.76
C SER A 83 6.83 -3.20 5.93
N ALA A 84 6.98 -4.50 6.17
CA ALA A 84 7.86 -5.37 5.37
C ALA A 84 7.47 -5.35 3.88
N GLY A 85 6.17 -5.45 3.58
CA GLY A 85 5.66 -5.34 2.21
C GLY A 85 5.95 -3.98 1.56
N SER A 86 5.84 -2.90 2.32
CA SER A 86 6.16 -1.55 1.83
C SER A 86 7.64 -1.40 1.47
N TYR A 87 8.55 -1.91 2.29
CA TYR A 87 9.98 -1.92 2.00
C TYR A 87 10.30 -2.78 0.78
N ALA A 88 9.75 -4.00 0.69
CA ALA A 88 9.95 -4.88 -0.46
C ALA A 88 9.48 -4.24 -1.78
N SER A 89 8.34 -3.55 -1.74
CA SER A 89 7.80 -2.83 -2.90
C SER A 89 8.70 -1.66 -3.32
N ALA A 90 9.24 -0.90 -2.35
CA ALA A 90 10.15 0.21 -2.64
C ALA A 90 11.48 -0.30 -3.24
N GLU A 91 12.03 -1.40 -2.74
CA GLU A 91 13.23 -2.02 -3.29
C GLU A 91 13.00 -2.56 -4.71
N ALA A 92 11.86 -3.21 -4.95
CA ALA A 92 11.50 -3.69 -6.28
C ALA A 92 11.37 -2.55 -7.30
N ALA A 93 10.75 -1.44 -6.90
CA ALA A 93 10.64 -0.23 -7.72
C ALA A 93 12.02 0.39 -8.00
N GLY A 94 12.89 0.46 -6.99
CA GLY A 94 14.28 0.92 -7.14
C GLY A 94 15.08 0.04 -8.10
N ALA A 95 14.98 -1.28 -7.95
CA ALA A 95 15.63 -2.23 -8.84
C ALA A 95 15.12 -2.15 -10.29
N ALA A 96 13.82 -1.94 -10.49
CA ALA A 96 13.24 -1.74 -11.82
C ALA A 96 13.79 -0.47 -12.48
N SER A 97 13.89 0.62 -11.73
CA SER A 97 14.46 1.88 -12.21
C SER A 97 15.94 1.73 -12.61
N LEU A 98 16.73 1.00 -11.82
CA LEU A 98 18.13 0.72 -12.14
C LEU A 98 18.29 -0.15 -13.38
N ARG A 99 17.43 -1.15 -13.57
CA ARG A 99 17.42 -1.98 -14.78
C ARG A 99 17.10 -1.17 -16.03
N SER A 100 16.13 -0.25 -15.95
CA SER A 100 15.78 0.61 -17.09
C SER A 100 16.94 1.54 -17.48
N LEU A 101 17.66 2.08 -16.49
CA LEU A 101 18.88 2.87 -16.71
C LEU A 101 20.00 2.02 -17.31
N GLY A 102 20.20 0.78 -16.84
CA GLY A 102 21.19 -0.15 -17.40
C GLY A 102 20.88 -0.54 -18.84
N ALA A 103 19.59 -0.76 -19.18
CA ALA A 103 19.16 -1.03 -20.54
C ALA A 103 19.40 0.17 -21.47
N ALA A 104 19.11 1.40 -20.99
CA ALA A 104 19.41 2.62 -21.73
C ALA A 104 20.91 2.81 -21.94
N ALA A 105 21.75 2.55 -20.93
CA ALA A 105 23.20 2.63 -21.04
C ALA A 105 23.77 1.60 -22.02
N SER A 106 23.26 0.36 -22.04
CA SER A 106 23.70 -0.68 -22.98
C SER A 106 23.28 -0.40 -24.43
N SER A 107 22.16 0.29 -24.65
CA SER A 107 21.76 0.73 -25.99
C SER A 107 22.70 1.82 -26.55
N ILE A 108 23.37 2.58 -25.69
CA ILE A 108 24.37 3.58 -26.06
C ILE A 108 25.73 2.92 -26.35
N ALA A 109 26.02 1.79 -25.69
CA ALA A 109 27.29 1.05 -25.83
C ALA A 109 27.28 0.02 -26.97
N ALA A 110 26.28 -0.03 -27.84
CA ALA A 110 26.23 -0.87 -29.01
C ALA A 110 27.41 -0.52 -29.99
N PRO A 111 28.09 -1.51 -30.61
CA PRO A 111 29.36 -1.29 -31.29
C PRO A 111 29.25 -0.31 -32.45
N ALA A 112 30.32 0.44 -32.62
CA ALA A 112 30.52 1.58 -33.52
C ALA A 112 30.51 1.29 -35.03
N ASP A 113 29.96 0.18 -35.49
CA ASP A 113 29.84 -0.09 -36.93
C ASP A 113 28.74 0.72 -37.66
N ALA A 114 27.94 1.49 -36.87
CA ALA A 114 26.93 2.41 -37.36
C ALA A 114 27.37 3.89 -37.25
N THR A 115 28.66 4.19 -37.23
CA THR A 115 29.16 5.55 -36.97
C THR A 115 28.88 6.57 -38.10
N SER A 116 28.44 6.15 -39.26
CA SER A 116 28.12 7.06 -40.37
C SER A 116 26.72 7.74 -40.24
N ASP A 117 25.79 7.10 -39.52
CA ASP A 117 24.46 7.67 -39.30
C ASP A 117 24.29 8.37 -37.92
N LEU A 118 25.30 8.22 -37.04
CA LEU A 118 25.23 8.71 -35.67
C LEU A 118 25.44 10.21 -35.50
N LEU A 119 26.15 10.88 -36.44
CA LEU A 119 26.31 12.35 -36.32
C LEU A 119 25.01 13.12 -36.58
N GLY A 120 24.09 12.56 -37.34
CA GLY A 120 22.74 13.13 -37.52
C GLY A 120 21.80 12.91 -36.34
N ASN A 121 21.99 11.80 -35.63
CA ASN A 121 21.10 11.40 -34.51
C ASN A 121 21.65 11.72 -33.12
N ALA A 122 22.92 12.11 -32.97
CA ALA A 122 23.53 12.41 -31.66
C ALA A 122 22.82 13.56 -30.94
N ALA A 123 22.40 14.57 -31.67
CA ALA A 123 21.63 15.69 -31.12
C ALA A 123 20.21 15.26 -30.69
N THR A 124 19.57 14.38 -31.44
CA THR A 124 18.24 13.84 -31.11
C THR A 124 18.30 12.85 -29.95
N LEU A 125 19.37 12.04 -29.81
CA LEU A 125 19.55 11.13 -28.70
C LEU A 125 19.89 11.85 -27.39
N ALA A 126 20.72 12.88 -27.43
CA ALA A 126 21.01 13.72 -26.28
C ALA A 126 19.75 14.46 -25.78
N VAL A 127 18.93 14.93 -26.70
CA VAL A 127 17.63 15.56 -26.38
C VAL A 127 16.67 14.51 -25.81
N ALA A 128 16.62 13.30 -26.34
CA ALA A 128 15.75 12.24 -25.85
C ALA A 128 16.13 11.74 -24.45
N ILE A 129 17.44 11.63 -24.15
CA ILE A 129 17.90 11.05 -22.88
C ILE A 129 17.93 12.06 -21.74
N VAL A 130 18.26 13.32 -22.03
CA VAL A 130 18.45 14.36 -20.99
C VAL A 130 17.26 15.32 -20.93
N VAL A 131 16.78 15.74 -22.10
CA VAL A 131 15.73 16.78 -22.18
C VAL A 131 14.32 16.17 -22.12
N ALA A 132 14.08 15.01 -22.73
CA ALA A 132 12.76 14.39 -22.73
C ALA A 132 12.22 14.08 -21.32
N PRO A 133 12.96 13.46 -20.38
CA PRO A 133 12.45 13.25 -19.04
C PRO A 133 12.26 14.55 -18.25
N VAL A 134 13.14 15.54 -18.44
CA VAL A 134 13.01 16.84 -17.76
C VAL A 134 11.82 17.60 -18.32
N VAL A 135 11.64 17.59 -19.63
CA VAL A 135 10.50 18.22 -20.31
C VAL A 135 9.21 17.47 -19.98
N ALA A 136 9.25 16.14 -19.90
CA ALA A 136 8.10 15.33 -19.48
C ALA A 136 7.66 15.67 -18.05
N ILE A 137 8.59 15.76 -17.10
CA ILE A 137 8.28 16.13 -15.71
C ILE A 137 7.72 17.56 -15.61
N LEU A 138 8.25 18.48 -16.42
CA LEU A 138 7.78 19.88 -16.45
C LEU A 138 6.46 20.06 -17.19
N LEU A 139 6.22 19.27 -18.25
CA LEU A 139 5.02 19.36 -19.10
C LEU A 139 3.89 18.44 -18.65
N LEU A 140 4.15 17.37 -17.87
CA LEU A 140 3.11 16.46 -17.36
C LEU A 140 1.95 17.21 -16.67
N PRO A 141 2.17 18.19 -15.78
CA PRO A 141 1.07 18.95 -15.19
C PRO A 141 0.36 19.85 -16.22
N PHE A 142 1.08 20.36 -17.22
CA PHE A 142 0.48 21.17 -18.29
C PHE A 142 -0.31 20.32 -19.30
N LEU A 143 0.19 19.12 -19.64
CA LEU A 143 -0.52 18.16 -20.50
C LEU A 143 -1.76 17.59 -19.80
N ALA A 144 -1.71 17.36 -18.49
CA ALA A 144 -2.87 16.96 -17.71
C ALA A 144 -3.95 18.07 -17.69
N LEU A 145 -3.54 19.33 -17.55
CA LEU A 145 -4.44 20.48 -17.62
C LEU A 145 -4.98 20.71 -19.05
N ALA A 146 -4.14 20.56 -20.08
CA ALA A 146 -4.54 20.66 -21.49
C ALA A 146 -5.45 19.50 -21.91
N GLY A 147 -5.21 18.28 -21.43
CA GLY A 147 -6.08 17.10 -21.63
C GLY A 147 -7.46 17.30 -21.04
N LEU A 148 -7.56 17.89 -19.85
CA LEU A 148 -8.83 18.29 -19.24
C LEU A 148 -9.54 19.38 -20.05
N GLY A 149 -8.78 20.38 -20.56
CA GLY A 149 -9.32 21.45 -21.42
C GLY A 149 -9.80 20.91 -22.76
N LEU A 150 -9.05 20.02 -23.40
CA LEU A 150 -9.42 19.41 -24.69
C LEU A 150 -10.62 18.45 -24.52
N GLY A 151 -10.68 17.71 -23.43
CA GLY A 151 -11.83 16.84 -23.09
C GLY A 151 -13.09 17.65 -22.85
N LEU A 152 -13.01 18.79 -22.17
CA LEU A 152 -14.11 19.73 -21.99
C LEU A 152 -14.53 20.37 -23.31
N LEU A 153 -13.58 20.76 -24.18
CA LEU A 153 -13.87 21.34 -25.48
C LEU A 153 -14.55 20.34 -26.42
N LEU A 154 -14.05 19.11 -26.48
CA LEU A 154 -14.66 18.02 -27.27
C LEU A 154 -16.03 17.62 -26.73
N GLY A 155 -16.19 17.59 -25.40
CA GLY A 155 -17.48 17.36 -24.76
C GLY A 155 -18.50 18.45 -25.06
N PHE A 156 -18.07 19.72 -25.05
CA PHE A 156 -18.91 20.87 -25.35
C PHE A 156 -19.32 20.91 -26.84
N THR A 157 -18.40 20.59 -27.76
CA THR A 157 -18.71 20.52 -29.19
C THR A 157 -19.64 19.37 -29.53
N ALA A 158 -19.46 18.19 -28.89
CA ALA A 158 -20.38 17.05 -29.05
C ALA A 158 -21.78 17.38 -28.50
N PHE A 159 -21.86 18.06 -27.36
CA PHE A 159 -23.12 18.51 -26.80
C PHE A 159 -23.82 19.57 -27.69
N ALA A 160 -23.05 20.53 -28.22
CA ALA A 160 -23.59 21.56 -29.12
C ALA A 160 -24.10 20.97 -30.44
N LEU A 161 -23.40 19.96 -31.01
CA LEU A 161 -23.82 19.23 -32.19
C LEU A 161 -25.10 18.44 -31.95
N ALA A 162 -25.21 17.76 -30.79
CA ALA A 162 -26.42 17.01 -30.42
C ALA A 162 -27.62 17.95 -30.19
N ALA A 163 -27.42 19.08 -29.52
CA ALA A 163 -28.46 20.08 -29.32
C ALA A 163 -28.91 20.75 -30.62
N GLY A 164 -27.97 21.06 -31.52
CA GLY A 164 -28.28 21.62 -32.84
C GLY A 164 -29.07 20.62 -33.74
N GLY A 165 -28.71 19.32 -33.66
CA GLY A 165 -29.43 18.25 -34.38
C GLY A 165 -30.87 18.11 -33.90
N LEU A 166 -31.12 18.18 -32.60
CA LEU A 166 -32.46 18.14 -32.02
C LEU A 166 -33.33 19.35 -32.45
N ALA A 167 -32.71 20.55 -32.48
CA ALA A 167 -33.39 21.76 -32.92
C ALA A 167 -33.77 21.67 -34.41
N TYR A 168 -32.90 21.11 -35.26
CA TYR A 168 -33.15 20.94 -36.69
C TYR A 168 -34.27 19.90 -36.94
N ILE A 169 -34.33 18.81 -36.22
CA ILE A 169 -35.39 17.82 -36.28
C ILE A 169 -36.72 18.42 -35.82
N ALA A 170 -36.71 19.23 -34.75
CA ALA A 170 -37.92 19.90 -34.29
C ALA A 170 -38.47 20.90 -35.34
N GLN A 171 -37.60 21.56 -36.06
CA GLN A 171 -37.98 22.50 -37.12
C GLN A 171 -38.56 21.77 -38.34
N LEU A 172 -37.99 20.60 -38.74
CA LEU A 172 -38.54 19.76 -39.80
C LEU A 172 -39.93 19.22 -39.48
N ILE A 173 -40.17 18.85 -38.23
CA ILE A 173 -41.50 18.38 -37.77
C ILE A 173 -42.52 19.54 -37.77
N SER A 174 -42.10 20.75 -37.44
CA SER A 174 -42.94 21.93 -37.48
C SER A 174 -43.34 22.37 -38.87
N GLU A 175 -42.52 22.07 -39.91
CA GLU A 175 -42.85 22.33 -41.33
C GLU A 175 -43.71 21.26 -41.98
N MET A 176 -43.84 20.09 -41.33
CA MET A 176 -44.69 18.97 -41.83
C MET A 176 -46.13 18.95 -41.26
N ILE A 177 -46.46 19.81 -40.29
CA ILE A 177 -47.77 19.99 -39.70
C ILE A 177 -48.39 21.32 -40.11
#